data_2838e760d0d62397caf714f4a359da47
#
_entry.id   2838e760d0d62397caf714f4a359da47
#
_cell.length_a   1.000
_cell.length_b   1.000
_cell.length_c   1.000
_cell.angle_alpha   90.00
_cell.angle_beta   90.00
_cell.angle_gamma   90.00
#
_symmetry.space_group_name_H-M   'P 1'
#
loop_
_entity.id
_entity.type
_entity.pdbx_description
1 polymer ?
#
loop_
_entity_poly.entity_id
_entity_poly.type
_entity_poly.pdbx_seq_one_letter_code
_entity_poly.pdbx_strand_id
1 'polypeptide(L)'
;MVVVTSSDDDNGSTATTPNPNGMLSGLGADTGLEPGATAPDFALAKLSGNGTVRLSDYRGQPVIVNFWASWCHPCRREFPLLADARVKYKGDDLEVIGVSYDDIPSDARQFVKDKQATWTFARDDRGAVAKEYGVRAVPQTYFIDADGTIRERVFGITSAEDLDQTLKKILPKPSR
;
A
#
# COMPACT_ATOMS: atom_id res chain seq x y z
N MET A 1 64.52 -18.58 38.40
CA MET A 1 64.75 -17.98 37.05
C MET A 1 63.56 -18.37 36.20
N VAL A 2 62.56 -17.53 36.18
CA VAL A 2 61.30 -17.77 35.49
C VAL A 2 61.17 -16.66 34.44
N VAL A 3 61.12 -17.07 33.18
CA VAL A 3 60.92 -16.17 32.02
C VAL A 3 59.43 -16.10 31.80
N VAL A 4 58.86 -14.91 31.88
CA VAL A 4 57.48 -14.62 31.51
C VAL A 4 57.50 -14.05 30.10
N THR A 5 56.86 -14.75 29.16
CA THR A 5 56.63 -14.23 27.81
C THR A 5 55.29 -13.61 27.74
N SER A 6 55.25 -12.30 27.50
CA SER A 6 54.02 -11.56 27.22
C SER A 6 53.59 -11.79 25.78
N SER A 7 52.36 -12.18 25.57
CA SER A 7 51.71 -12.22 24.26
C SER A 7 50.91 -10.94 24.08
N ASP A 8 51.29 -10.11 23.13
CA ASP A 8 50.56 -8.93 22.69
C ASP A 8 49.44 -9.36 21.74
N ASP A 9 48.20 -9.21 22.17
CA ASP A 9 47.04 -9.35 21.31
C ASP A 9 46.75 -8.00 20.62
N ASP A 10 47.13 -7.94 19.37
CA ASP A 10 46.89 -6.81 18.47
C ASP A 10 45.43 -6.81 18.03
N ASN A 11 44.58 -6.01 18.74
CA ASN A 11 43.23 -5.76 18.34
C ASN A 11 43.16 -4.64 17.29
N GLY A 12 43.29 -5.05 16.04
CA GLY A 12 43.16 -4.18 14.88
C GLY A 12 41.77 -3.58 14.77
N SER A 13 41.55 -2.42 15.41
CA SER A 13 40.38 -1.58 15.22
C SER A 13 40.42 -0.98 13.80
N THR A 14 39.72 -1.58 12.87
CA THR A 14 39.48 -0.97 11.56
C THR A 14 38.50 0.18 11.71
N ALA A 15 39.01 1.39 11.74
CA ALA A 15 38.21 2.59 11.66
C ALA A 15 37.54 2.67 10.30
N THR A 16 36.24 2.36 10.27
CA THR A 16 35.38 2.58 9.11
C THR A 16 35.15 4.07 8.94
N THR A 17 35.72 4.66 7.92
CA THR A 17 35.49 6.05 7.52
C THR A 17 34.00 6.24 7.20
N PRO A 18 33.32 7.27 7.74
CA PRO A 18 31.94 7.55 7.39
C PRO A 18 31.83 8.00 5.93
N ASN A 19 31.01 7.30 5.15
CA ASN A 19 30.67 7.73 3.81
C ASN A 19 29.75 8.97 3.90
N PRO A 20 30.16 10.15 3.37
CA PRO A 20 29.38 11.37 3.50
C PRO A 20 28.03 11.35 2.74
N ASN A 21 27.74 10.32 1.94
CA ASN A 21 26.46 10.11 1.27
C ASN A 21 25.57 9.07 1.96
N GLY A 22 25.96 8.59 3.13
CA GLY A 22 25.19 7.66 3.96
C GLY A 22 24.18 8.39 4.83
N MET A 23 23.28 9.14 4.23
CA MET A 23 22.22 9.82 4.98
C MET A 23 21.13 8.84 5.34
N LEU A 24 21.10 8.50 6.64
CA LEU A 24 19.91 8.04 7.40
C LEU A 24 19.24 6.73 6.97
N SER A 25 20.02 5.69 6.72
CA SER A 25 19.49 4.31 6.80
C SER A 25 19.41 3.87 8.27
N GLY A 26 18.43 4.39 9.03
CA GLY A 26 18.36 4.03 10.45
C GLY A 26 17.27 4.66 11.29
N LEU A 27 16.38 5.44 10.70
CA LEU A 27 15.27 6.02 11.44
C LEU A 27 13.94 5.38 11.00
N GLY A 28 13.54 4.33 11.73
CA GLY A 28 12.23 3.71 11.65
C GLY A 28 12.07 2.85 10.41
N ALA A 29 12.25 1.55 10.56
CA ALA A 29 11.86 0.60 9.52
C ALA A 29 10.43 0.92 9.09
N ASP A 30 10.26 1.44 7.88
CA ASP A 30 8.97 1.49 7.21
C ASP A 30 8.56 0.03 7.03
N THR A 31 7.65 -0.44 7.87
CA THR A 31 7.23 -1.85 7.92
C THR A 31 6.15 -2.16 6.88
N GLY A 32 5.85 -1.21 5.99
CA GLY A 32 4.95 -1.44 4.87
C GLY A 32 5.54 -2.34 3.81
N LEU A 33 4.67 -2.95 3.02
CA LEU A 33 5.10 -3.78 1.90
C LEU A 33 5.73 -2.92 0.81
N GLU A 34 6.90 -3.32 0.34
CA GLU A 34 7.66 -2.60 -0.67
C GLU A 34 7.31 -3.06 -2.10
N PRO A 35 7.53 -2.22 -3.11
CA PRO A 35 7.44 -2.62 -4.50
C PRO A 35 8.29 -3.86 -4.78
N GLY A 36 7.72 -4.84 -5.49
CA GLY A 36 8.30 -6.15 -5.76
C GLY A 36 7.82 -7.25 -4.83
N ALA A 37 7.22 -6.93 -3.69
CA ALA A 37 6.61 -7.92 -2.81
C ALA A 37 5.30 -8.47 -3.41
N THR A 38 4.99 -9.73 -3.12
CA THR A 38 3.66 -10.28 -3.38
C THR A 38 2.66 -9.66 -2.40
N ALA A 39 1.55 -9.15 -2.91
CA ALA A 39 0.47 -8.62 -2.08
C ALA A 39 -0.16 -9.76 -1.26
N PRO A 40 -0.19 -9.66 0.09
CA PRO A 40 -0.89 -10.61 0.93
C PRO A 40 -2.36 -10.72 0.55
N ASP A 41 -2.87 -11.94 0.44
CA ASP A 41 -4.30 -12.14 0.23
C ASP A 41 -5.08 -11.79 1.50
N PHE A 42 -6.27 -11.28 1.31
CA PHE A 42 -7.17 -11.00 2.42
C PHE A 42 -8.60 -11.45 2.11
N ALA A 43 -9.38 -11.65 3.16
CA ALA A 43 -10.80 -11.95 3.08
C ALA A 43 -11.54 -11.06 4.09
N LEU A 44 -12.09 -9.96 3.62
CA LEU A 44 -12.77 -8.95 4.43
C LEU A 44 -14.27 -8.93 4.15
N ALA A 45 -15.07 -8.62 5.17
CA ALA A 45 -16.49 -8.39 4.96
C ALA A 45 -16.73 -7.18 4.05
N LYS A 46 -17.71 -7.27 3.17
CA LYS A 46 -18.18 -6.11 2.41
C LYS A 46 -18.61 -4.98 3.35
N LEU A 47 -18.34 -3.75 2.97
CA LEU A 47 -18.79 -2.57 3.73
C LEU A 47 -20.30 -2.46 3.73
N SER A 48 -20.96 -2.85 2.65
CA SER A 48 -22.42 -2.84 2.49
C SER A 48 -22.92 -4.18 1.96
N GLY A 49 -24.06 -4.61 2.49
CA GLY A 49 -24.64 -5.91 2.15
C GLY A 49 -23.87 -7.09 2.78
N ASN A 50 -24.18 -8.29 2.30
CA ASN A 50 -23.55 -9.54 2.77
C ASN A 50 -22.44 -9.97 1.81
N GLY A 51 -21.51 -10.75 2.33
CA GLY A 51 -20.45 -11.37 1.54
C GLY A 51 -19.04 -10.90 1.92
N THR A 52 -18.09 -11.44 1.21
CA THR A 52 -16.66 -11.25 1.45
C THR A 52 -16.00 -10.68 0.20
N VAL A 53 -15.02 -9.83 0.38
CA VAL A 53 -14.09 -9.35 -0.64
C VAL A 53 -12.77 -10.05 -0.42
N ARG A 54 -12.26 -10.72 -1.43
CA ARG A 54 -10.94 -11.37 -1.41
C ARG A 54 -10.07 -10.75 -2.49
N LEU A 55 -8.82 -10.46 -2.16
CA LEU A 55 -7.89 -9.98 -3.19
C LEU A 55 -7.64 -11.05 -4.27
N SER A 56 -7.62 -12.32 -3.86
CA SER A 56 -7.45 -13.45 -4.79
C SER A 56 -8.54 -13.57 -5.85
N ASP A 57 -9.73 -13.01 -5.64
CA ASP A 57 -10.81 -13.00 -6.64
C ASP A 57 -10.48 -12.12 -7.87
N TYR A 58 -9.46 -11.25 -7.76
CA TYR A 58 -9.01 -10.32 -8.80
C TYR A 58 -7.69 -10.74 -9.46
N ARG A 59 -7.28 -12.00 -9.32
CA ARG A 59 -6.09 -12.51 -10.01
C ARG A 59 -6.24 -12.40 -11.53
N GLY A 60 -5.19 -11.95 -12.18
CA GLY A 60 -5.20 -11.68 -13.63
C GLY A 60 -5.63 -10.25 -13.99
N GLN A 61 -5.98 -9.43 -13.01
CA GLN A 61 -6.38 -8.04 -13.20
C GLN A 61 -5.46 -7.09 -12.42
N PRO A 62 -5.18 -5.89 -12.94
CA PRO A 62 -4.54 -4.85 -12.15
C PRO A 62 -5.50 -4.32 -11.08
N VAL A 63 -5.01 -4.18 -9.86
CA VAL A 63 -5.83 -3.79 -8.69
C VAL A 63 -5.21 -2.61 -7.96
N ILE A 64 -6.04 -1.64 -7.60
CA ILE A 64 -5.72 -0.62 -6.59
C ILE A 64 -6.35 -1.06 -5.27
N VAL A 65 -5.55 -1.24 -4.23
CA VAL A 65 -6.04 -1.41 -2.85
C VAL A 65 -5.80 -0.11 -2.09
N ASN A 66 -6.88 0.61 -1.80
CA ASN A 66 -6.85 1.91 -1.12
C ASN A 66 -7.38 1.78 0.31
N PHE A 67 -6.52 2.00 1.30
CA PHE A 67 -6.90 2.09 2.70
C PHE A 67 -7.34 3.53 3.02
N TRP A 68 -8.53 3.67 3.59
CA TRP A 68 -9.18 4.97 3.80
C TRP A 68 -10.08 4.96 5.04
N ALA A 69 -10.57 6.15 5.44
CA ALA A 69 -11.59 6.29 6.47
C ALA A 69 -12.51 7.50 6.17
N SER A 70 -13.72 7.48 6.71
CA SER A 70 -14.71 8.55 6.52
C SER A 70 -14.26 9.90 7.12
N TRP A 71 -13.53 9.86 8.22
CA TRP A 71 -12.97 11.03 8.90
C TRP A 71 -11.71 11.58 8.22
N CYS A 72 -11.13 10.86 7.28
CA CYS A 72 -9.89 11.22 6.61
C CYS A 72 -10.11 12.32 5.55
N HIS A 73 -9.65 13.53 5.83
CA HIS A 73 -9.78 14.68 4.90
C HIS A 73 -9.05 14.48 3.56
N PRO A 74 -7.80 13.98 3.51
CA PRO A 74 -7.13 13.69 2.24
C PRO A 74 -7.86 12.64 1.41
N CYS A 75 -8.45 11.62 2.03
CA CYS A 75 -9.21 10.58 1.35
C CYS A 75 -10.39 11.15 0.53
N ARG A 76 -11.01 12.25 1.04
CA ARG A 76 -12.10 12.94 0.32
C ARG A 76 -11.67 13.49 -1.04
N ARG A 77 -10.40 13.85 -1.20
CA ARG A 77 -9.83 14.38 -2.45
C ARG A 77 -9.41 13.29 -3.40
N GLU A 78 -9.02 12.13 -2.89
CA GLU A 78 -8.61 10.99 -3.72
C GLU A 78 -9.78 10.28 -4.41
N PHE A 79 -10.94 10.21 -3.76
CA PHE A 79 -12.08 9.46 -4.27
C PHE A 79 -12.51 9.86 -5.68
N PRO A 80 -12.62 11.17 -6.04
CA PRO A 80 -12.88 11.55 -7.42
C PRO A 80 -11.81 11.07 -8.40
N LEU A 81 -10.52 11.15 -8.02
CA LEU A 81 -9.41 10.70 -8.86
C LEU A 81 -9.47 9.18 -9.12
N LEU A 82 -9.78 8.39 -8.08
CA LEU A 82 -9.97 6.95 -8.23
C LEU A 82 -11.20 6.61 -9.09
N ALA A 83 -12.29 7.36 -8.94
CA ALA A 83 -13.49 7.19 -9.77
C ALA A 83 -13.19 7.45 -11.25
N ASP A 84 -12.50 8.55 -11.56
CA ASP A 84 -12.12 8.94 -12.90
C ASP A 84 -11.14 7.92 -13.53
N ALA A 85 -10.16 7.46 -12.76
CA ALA A 85 -9.22 6.43 -13.20
C ALA A 85 -9.95 5.12 -13.55
N ARG A 86 -10.88 4.68 -12.72
CA ARG A 86 -11.67 3.47 -12.96
C ARG A 86 -12.51 3.55 -14.23
N VAL A 87 -13.06 4.71 -14.54
CA VAL A 87 -13.78 4.95 -15.79
C VAL A 87 -12.82 4.95 -16.98
N LYS A 88 -11.71 5.68 -16.86
CA LYS A 88 -10.70 5.83 -17.91
C LYS A 88 -10.07 4.50 -18.32
N TYR A 89 -9.76 3.65 -17.35
CA TYR A 89 -9.05 2.37 -17.54
C TYR A 89 -9.96 1.14 -17.44
N LYS A 90 -11.27 1.33 -17.67
CA LYS A 90 -12.22 0.20 -17.67
C LYS A 90 -11.89 -0.88 -18.70
N GLY A 91 -11.32 -0.48 -19.85
CA GLY A 91 -10.91 -1.41 -20.89
C GLY A 91 -9.66 -2.24 -20.56
N ASP A 92 -8.93 -1.85 -19.53
CA ASP A 92 -7.75 -2.56 -19.03
C ASP A 92 -8.07 -3.44 -17.81
N ASP A 93 -9.36 -3.67 -17.53
CA ASP A 93 -9.88 -4.44 -16.39
C ASP A 93 -9.36 -3.94 -15.02
N LEU A 94 -9.07 -2.64 -14.93
CA LEU A 94 -8.61 -2.04 -13.67
C LEU A 94 -9.70 -2.12 -12.60
N GLU A 95 -9.37 -2.75 -11.48
CA GLU A 95 -10.24 -2.83 -10.33
C GLU A 95 -9.74 -1.97 -9.16
N VAL A 96 -10.68 -1.49 -8.35
CA VAL A 96 -10.40 -0.72 -7.14
C VAL A 96 -11.09 -1.39 -5.96
N ILE A 97 -10.32 -1.62 -4.90
CA ILE A 97 -10.83 -2.12 -3.62
C ILE A 97 -10.55 -1.05 -2.56
N GLY A 98 -11.59 -0.41 -2.05
CA GLY A 98 -11.49 0.49 -0.92
C GLY A 98 -11.61 -0.30 0.39
N VAL A 99 -10.58 -0.27 1.22
CA VAL A 99 -10.59 -0.91 2.55
C VAL A 99 -10.77 0.17 3.61
N SER A 100 -11.94 0.19 4.23
CA SER A 100 -12.22 1.07 5.37
C SER A 100 -11.48 0.55 6.61
N TYR A 101 -10.66 1.39 7.22
CA TYR A 101 -9.80 1.07 8.34
C TYR A 101 -9.94 2.09 9.46
N ASP A 102 -10.02 1.61 10.71
CA ASP A 102 -10.20 2.45 11.91
C ASP A 102 -11.38 3.44 11.76
N ASP A 103 -12.52 2.92 11.31
CA ASP A 103 -13.71 3.71 10.97
C ASP A 103 -14.99 3.07 11.53
N ILE A 104 -16.00 3.91 11.73
CA ILE A 104 -17.34 3.45 12.10
C ILE A 104 -18.05 2.99 10.83
N PRO A 105 -18.52 1.73 10.74
CA PRO A 105 -19.08 1.21 9.49
C PRO A 105 -20.29 2.00 8.94
N SER A 106 -21.10 2.63 9.81
CA SER A 106 -22.19 3.52 9.37
C SER A 106 -21.67 4.76 8.67
N ASP A 107 -20.62 5.37 9.21
CA ASP A 107 -20.03 6.60 8.69
C ASP A 107 -19.29 6.32 7.39
N ALA A 108 -18.55 5.20 7.34
CA ALA A 108 -17.94 4.72 6.11
C ALA A 108 -18.96 4.50 4.98
N ARG A 109 -20.10 3.86 5.28
CA ARG A 109 -21.18 3.69 4.29
C ARG A 109 -21.77 5.02 3.84
N GLN A 110 -22.00 5.94 4.76
CA GLN A 110 -22.53 7.26 4.42
C GLN A 110 -21.54 8.03 3.54
N PHE A 111 -20.26 7.97 3.86
CA PHE A 111 -19.20 8.58 3.06
C PHE A 111 -19.17 8.05 1.61
N VAL A 112 -19.20 6.72 1.43
CA VAL A 112 -19.25 6.09 0.09
C VAL A 112 -20.46 6.58 -0.70
N LYS A 113 -21.64 6.66 -0.05
CA LYS A 113 -22.86 7.17 -0.65
C LYS A 113 -22.73 8.65 -1.05
N ASP A 114 -22.23 9.50 -0.16
CA ASP A 114 -22.04 10.93 -0.42
C ASP A 114 -21.06 11.21 -1.56
N LYS A 115 -20.04 10.33 -1.69
CA LYS A 115 -19.08 10.38 -2.78
C LYS A 115 -19.57 9.71 -4.07
N GLN A 116 -20.74 9.10 -4.05
CA GLN A 116 -21.29 8.33 -5.18
C GLN A 116 -20.30 7.29 -5.73
N ALA A 117 -19.48 6.75 -4.83
CA ALA A 117 -18.45 5.79 -5.18
C ALA A 117 -19.05 4.41 -5.46
N THR A 118 -18.71 3.81 -6.61
CA THR A 118 -19.39 2.60 -7.13
C THR A 118 -18.48 1.38 -7.26
N TRP A 119 -17.25 1.44 -6.74
CA TRP A 119 -16.34 0.30 -6.74
C TRP A 119 -16.52 -0.58 -5.51
N THR A 120 -15.69 -1.62 -5.39
CA THR A 120 -15.75 -2.56 -4.27
C THR A 120 -15.26 -1.94 -2.98
N PHE A 121 -16.03 -2.08 -1.90
CA PHE A 121 -15.65 -1.65 -0.56
C PHE A 121 -15.71 -2.79 0.44
N ALA A 122 -14.62 -2.92 1.21
CA ALA A 122 -14.49 -3.85 2.32
C ALA A 122 -14.23 -3.09 3.63
N ARG A 123 -14.44 -3.74 4.76
CA ARG A 123 -14.14 -3.18 6.08
C ARG A 123 -13.14 -4.06 6.84
N ASP A 124 -12.11 -3.45 7.38
CA ASP A 124 -11.11 -4.10 8.22
C ASP A 124 -11.34 -3.71 9.69
N ASP A 125 -12.40 -4.28 10.28
CA ASP A 125 -12.88 -3.93 11.63
C ASP A 125 -11.84 -4.13 12.74
N ARG A 126 -10.85 -4.99 12.50
CA ARG A 126 -9.80 -5.33 13.47
C ARG A 126 -8.45 -4.74 13.11
N GLY A 127 -8.34 -4.10 11.97
CA GLY A 127 -7.07 -3.58 11.46
C GLY A 127 -6.03 -4.67 11.14
N ALA A 128 -6.48 -5.93 10.96
CA ALA A 128 -5.56 -7.03 10.73
C ALA A 128 -4.89 -6.95 9.36
N VAL A 129 -5.67 -6.63 8.34
CA VAL A 129 -5.16 -6.46 6.97
C VAL A 129 -4.34 -5.18 6.87
N ALA A 130 -4.81 -4.07 7.46
CA ALA A 130 -4.05 -2.83 7.53
C ALA A 130 -2.68 -3.05 8.20
N LYS A 131 -2.62 -3.82 9.30
CA LYS A 131 -1.37 -4.19 9.96
C LYS A 131 -0.45 -5.02 9.07
N GLU A 132 -0.99 -6.02 8.36
CA GLU A 132 -0.24 -6.89 7.45
C GLU A 132 0.36 -6.10 6.28
N TYR A 133 -0.40 -5.14 5.75
CA TYR A 133 0.06 -4.21 4.73
C TYR A 133 0.97 -3.10 5.28
N GLY A 134 1.14 -3.00 6.61
CA GLY A 134 1.93 -1.95 7.24
C GLY A 134 1.31 -0.56 7.16
N VAL A 135 -0.02 -0.49 7.07
CA VAL A 135 -0.76 0.78 7.06
C VAL A 135 -0.71 1.40 8.44
N ARG A 136 -0.15 2.60 8.54
CA ARG A 136 -0.05 3.37 9.79
C ARG A 136 -0.90 4.63 9.78
N ALA A 137 -1.22 5.10 8.60
CA ALA A 137 -2.05 6.28 8.37
C ALA A 137 -2.82 6.13 7.06
N VAL A 138 -3.97 6.81 6.96
CA VAL A 138 -4.76 6.86 5.75
C VAL A 138 -4.72 8.28 5.16
N PRO A 139 -4.76 8.42 3.83
CA PRO A 139 -4.85 7.35 2.84
C PRO A 139 -3.51 6.68 2.56
N GLN A 140 -3.53 5.37 2.36
CA GLN A 140 -2.39 4.62 1.84
C GLN A 140 -2.88 3.67 0.75
N THR A 141 -2.22 3.69 -0.40
CA THR A 141 -2.69 3.00 -1.61
C THR A 141 -1.61 2.11 -2.17
N TYR A 142 -1.97 0.88 -2.46
CA TYR A 142 -1.13 -0.13 -3.10
C TYR A 142 -1.61 -0.36 -4.53
N PHE A 143 -0.67 -0.37 -5.46
CA PHE A 143 -0.89 -0.64 -6.88
C PHE A 143 -0.32 -2.03 -7.17
N ILE A 144 -1.19 -2.95 -7.53
CA ILE A 144 -0.89 -4.38 -7.67
C ILE A 144 -1.15 -4.77 -9.12
N ASP A 145 -0.18 -5.43 -9.75
CA ASP A 145 -0.35 -5.91 -11.13
C ASP A 145 -1.15 -7.23 -11.19
N ALA A 146 -1.41 -7.68 -12.42
CA ALA A 146 -2.18 -8.89 -12.69
C ALA A 146 -1.60 -10.16 -12.05
N ASP A 147 -0.28 -10.19 -11.81
CA ASP A 147 0.40 -11.31 -11.16
C ASP A 147 0.25 -11.28 -9.63
N GLY A 148 -0.28 -10.19 -9.09
CA GLY A 148 -0.43 -9.96 -7.65
C GLY A 148 0.82 -9.39 -7.00
N THR A 149 1.71 -8.78 -7.78
CA THR A 149 2.90 -8.10 -7.28
C THR A 149 2.62 -6.62 -7.03
N ILE A 150 3.00 -6.11 -5.88
CA ILE A 150 2.96 -4.68 -5.57
C ILE A 150 4.00 -3.99 -6.45
N ARG A 151 3.56 -3.03 -7.25
CA ARG A 151 4.43 -2.22 -8.12
C ARG A 151 4.67 -0.83 -7.58
N GLU A 152 3.77 -0.35 -6.72
CA GLU A 152 3.91 0.94 -6.07
C GLU A 152 3.10 1.00 -4.79
N ARG A 153 3.54 1.84 -3.85
CA ARG A 153 2.85 2.23 -2.64
C ARG A 153 2.86 3.75 -2.52
N VAL A 154 1.69 4.36 -2.35
CA VAL A 154 1.54 5.82 -2.34
C VAL A 154 0.82 6.26 -1.07
N PHE A 155 1.31 7.34 -0.46
CA PHE A 155 0.69 8.03 0.66
C PHE A 155 -0.01 9.30 0.16
N GLY A 156 -1.28 9.20 -0.17
CA GLY A 156 -2.04 10.31 -0.72
C GLY A 156 -1.84 10.51 -2.23
N ILE A 157 -2.90 10.31 -2.99
CA ILE A 157 -2.94 10.63 -4.42
C ILE A 157 -3.33 12.09 -4.56
N THR A 158 -2.47 12.91 -5.15
CA THR A 158 -2.64 14.36 -5.18
C THR A 158 -3.17 14.88 -6.51
N SER A 159 -2.93 14.15 -7.61
CA SER A 159 -3.37 14.55 -8.94
C SER A 159 -3.71 13.36 -9.83
N ALA A 160 -4.49 13.62 -10.89
CA ALA A 160 -4.78 12.61 -11.92
C ALA A 160 -3.52 12.23 -12.69
N GLU A 161 -2.58 13.15 -12.88
CA GLU A 161 -1.32 12.89 -13.56
C GLU A 161 -0.43 11.93 -12.79
N ASP A 162 -0.27 12.15 -11.47
CA ASP A 162 0.48 11.25 -10.59
C ASP A 162 -0.14 9.84 -10.59
N LEU A 163 -1.48 9.78 -10.51
CA LEU A 163 -2.21 8.51 -10.57
C LEU A 163 -1.99 7.80 -11.92
N ASP A 164 -2.08 8.51 -13.03
CA ASP A 164 -1.84 7.95 -14.37
C ASP A 164 -0.41 7.41 -14.53
N GLN A 165 0.59 8.12 -14.03
CA GLN A 165 1.99 7.66 -14.05
C GLN A 165 2.17 6.38 -13.24
N THR A 166 1.52 6.30 -12.09
CA THR A 166 1.58 5.12 -11.23
C THR A 166 0.84 3.94 -11.86
N LEU A 167 -0.32 4.17 -12.46
CA LEU A 167 -1.11 3.13 -13.13
C LEU A 167 -0.36 2.47 -14.30
N LYS A 168 0.48 3.19 -15.03
CA LYS A 168 1.32 2.62 -16.09
C LYS A 168 2.24 1.48 -15.61
N LYS A 169 2.48 1.38 -14.30
CA LYS A 169 3.29 0.31 -13.70
C LYS A 169 2.54 -1.01 -13.55
N ILE A 170 1.21 -0.96 -13.48
CA ILE A 170 0.36 -2.13 -13.25
C ILE A 170 -0.53 -2.51 -14.43
N LEU A 171 -0.82 -1.55 -15.30
CA LEU A 171 -1.66 -1.78 -16.47
C LEU A 171 -0.94 -2.62 -17.53
N PRO A 172 -1.67 -3.43 -18.31
CA PRO A 172 -1.08 -4.17 -19.42
C PRO A 172 -0.46 -3.19 -20.41
N LYS A 173 0.72 -3.56 -20.93
CA LYS A 173 1.33 -2.76 -21.99
C LYS A 173 0.45 -2.81 -23.23
N PRO A 174 0.20 -1.67 -23.91
CA PRO A 174 -0.57 -1.69 -25.14
C PRO A 174 0.07 -2.67 -26.12
N SER A 175 -0.72 -3.61 -26.62
CA SER A 175 -0.31 -4.51 -27.70
C SER A 175 0.08 -3.66 -28.92
N ARG A 176 1.30 -3.86 -29.41
CA ARG A 176 1.80 -3.21 -30.63
C ARG A 176 1.12 -3.79 -31.85
#